data_4eb13e44f0f966089e87751fe3cf0162
#
_entry.id   4eb13e44f0f966089e87751fe3cf0162
#
_cell.length_a   1.000
_cell.length_b   1.000
_cell.length_c   1.000
_cell.angle_alpha   90.00
_cell.angle_beta   90.00
_cell.angle_gamma   90.00
#
_symmetry.space_group_name_H-M   'P 1'
#
loop_
_entity.id
_entity.type
_entity.pdbx_description
1 polymer ?
#
loop_
_entity_poly.entity_id
_entity_poly.type
_entity_poly.pdbx_seq_one_letter_code
_entity_poly.pdbx_strand_id
1 'polypeptide(L)'
;MEAVKSATMTVSSGDNMITLDNVAVGDVIFCTGQSNMFNRLETFPTLMNEELSEAYEDVRYMNSFDEISEWKVATMENSKQFSALGFLIGKRMIKKDSDVPIGLISSSLGGSSIMQWIPTYSVNWDSQAKRMMAGASSKGGLYTQRLLPLKNLKASAVVWYQGEANTTFESGTVYEQALTSL
;
A
#
# COMPACT_ATOMS: atom_id res chain seq x y z
N MET A 1 13.58 -17.39 -1.53
CA MET A 1 13.24 -17.86 -0.17
C MET A 1 11.97 -18.68 -0.35
N GLU A 2 11.89 -19.82 0.28
CA GLU A 2 10.70 -20.67 0.22
C GLU A 2 9.54 -20.00 0.96
N ALA A 3 8.31 -20.13 0.44
CA ALA A 3 7.11 -19.58 1.07
C ALA A 3 6.78 -20.35 2.35
N VAL A 4 6.33 -19.63 3.39
CA VAL A 4 5.95 -20.20 4.69
C VAL A 4 4.69 -19.56 5.19
N LYS A 5 3.65 -20.32 5.48
CA LYS A 5 2.35 -19.80 5.93
C LYS A 5 2.35 -19.35 7.39
N SER A 6 3.07 -20.08 8.25
CA SER A 6 3.24 -19.74 9.66
C SER A 6 4.53 -20.33 10.21
N ALA A 7 5.33 -19.51 10.85
CA ALA A 7 6.55 -19.89 11.52
C ALA A 7 6.75 -19.09 12.81
N THR A 8 7.61 -19.57 13.67
CA THR A 8 8.14 -18.79 14.81
C THR A 8 9.52 -18.27 14.43
N MET A 9 9.73 -16.96 14.61
CA MET A 9 11.02 -16.32 14.39
C MET A 9 11.57 -15.79 15.71
N THR A 10 12.81 -16.16 16.04
CA THR A 10 13.49 -15.66 17.23
C THR A 10 14.65 -14.77 16.82
N VAL A 11 14.72 -13.60 17.42
CA VAL A 11 15.81 -12.64 17.26
C VAL A 11 16.51 -12.49 18.62
N SER A 12 17.83 -12.71 18.66
CA SER A 12 18.62 -12.58 19.88
C SER A 12 19.79 -11.63 19.70
N SER A 13 20.10 -10.88 20.77
CA SER A 13 21.27 -10.00 20.86
C SER A 13 21.79 -10.00 22.29
N GLY A 14 22.92 -10.64 22.53
CA GLY A 14 23.40 -10.92 23.90
C GLY A 14 22.38 -11.76 24.66
N ASP A 15 22.03 -11.29 25.88
CA ASP A 15 21.05 -11.96 26.72
C ASP A 15 19.58 -11.61 26.40
N ASN A 16 19.35 -10.69 25.45
CA ASN A 16 18.02 -10.31 25.03
C ASN A 16 17.51 -11.21 23.92
N MET A 17 16.29 -11.68 24.03
CA MET A 17 15.61 -12.52 23.05
C MET A 17 14.17 -12.05 22.84
N ILE A 18 13.78 -11.94 21.56
CA ILE A 18 12.41 -11.64 21.17
C ILE A 18 11.93 -12.77 20.26
N THR A 19 10.77 -13.33 20.58
CA THR A 19 10.13 -14.35 19.76
C THR A 19 8.89 -13.75 19.09
N LEU A 20 8.78 -13.93 17.79
CA LEU A 20 7.63 -13.53 16.98
C LEU A 20 6.97 -14.80 16.47
N ASP A 21 5.72 -15.01 16.85
CA ASP A 21 4.92 -16.13 16.39
C ASP A 21 4.07 -15.74 15.17
N ASN A 22 3.61 -16.77 14.46
CA ASN A 22 2.75 -16.61 13.28
C ASN A 22 3.37 -15.72 12.19
N VAL A 23 4.65 -15.85 11.95
CA VAL A 23 5.38 -15.16 10.87
C VAL A 23 5.09 -15.88 9.55
N ALA A 24 4.65 -15.16 8.54
CA ALA A 24 4.52 -15.68 7.18
C ALA A 24 5.62 -15.16 6.27
N VAL A 25 6.06 -15.98 5.33
CA VAL A 25 7.00 -15.61 4.26
C VAL A 25 6.29 -15.82 2.93
N GLY A 26 6.11 -14.75 2.17
CA GLY A 26 5.35 -14.77 0.92
C GLY A 26 5.52 -13.48 0.13
N ASP A 27 4.57 -13.21 -0.76
CA ASP A 27 4.56 -12.00 -1.57
C ASP A 27 3.98 -10.81 -0.81
N VAL A 28 4.68 -9.69 -0.84
CA VAL A 28 4.20 -8.42 -0.27
C VAL A 28 3.84 -7.47 -1.39
N ILE A 29 2.59 -7.01 -1.39
CA ILE A 29 2.05 -6.07 -2.38
C ILE A 29 1.81 -4.73 -1.70
N PHE A 30 2.38 -3.68 -2.27
CA PHE A 30 2.19 -2.32 -1.80
C PHE A 30 1.09 -1.63 -2.61
N CYS A 31 -0.02 -1.31 -1.95
CA CYS A 31 -1.20 -0.68 -2.54
C CYS A 31 -1.22 0.81 -2.19
N THR A 32 -1.08 1.68 -3.20
CA THR A 32 -0.96 3.12 -2.98
C THR A 32 -1.67 3.93 -4.06
N GLY A 33 -1.91 5.21 -3.81
CA GLY A 33 -2.63 6.11 -4.70
C GLY A 33 -3.62 7.01 -3.99
N GLN A 34 -4.77 7.28 -4.63
CA GLN A 34 -5.80 8.17 -4.09
C GLN A 34 -7.11 7.44 -3.73
N SER A 35 -8.26 8.11 -3.85
CA SER A 35 -9.56 7.64 -3.35
C SER A 35 -9.95 6.24 -3.82
N ASN A 36 -9.74 5.88 -5.08
CA ASN A 36 -10.11 4.56 -5.58
C ASN A 36 -9.28 3.43 -4.96
N MET A 37 -8.04 3.69 -4.57
CA MET A 37 -7.24 2.76 -3.77
C MET A 37 -7.58 2.86 -2.27
N PHE A 38 -7.95 4.05 -1.78
CA PHE A 38 -8.27 4.30 -0.37
C PHE A 38 -9.62 3.72 0.07
N ASN A 39 -10.61 3.62 -0.84
CA ASN A 39 -11.96 3.17 -0.52
C ASN A 39 -11.94 1.84 0.25
N ARG A 40 -12.57 1.85 1.42
CA ARG A 40 -12.56 0.74 2.37
C ARG A 40 -13.65 -0.28 2.06
N LEU A 41 -13.44 -1.53 2.45
CA LEU A 41 -14.41 -2.60 2.26
C LEU A 41 -15.77 -2.28 2.91
N GLU A 42 -15.80 -1.66 4.09
CA GLU A 42 -17.05 -1.26 4.76
C GLU A 42 -17.92 -0.29 3.95
N THR A 43 -17.32 0.44 3.00
CA THR A 43 -18.05 1.33 2.07
C THR A 43 -18.88 0.54 1.06
N PHE A 44 -18.58 -0.74 0.89
CA PHE A 44 -19.22 -1.64 -0.06
C PHE A 44 -19.78 -2.88 0.66
N PRO A 45 -20.86 -2.78 1.45
CA PRO A 45 -21.33 -3.87 2.31
C PRO A 45 -21.73 -5.13 1.54
N THR A 46 -22.30 -5.00 0.34
CA THR A 46 -22.62 -6.16 -0.51
C THR A 46 -21.34 -6.89 -0.91
N LEU A 47 -20.36 -6.16 -1.45
CA LEU A 47 -19.06 -6.71 -1.82
C LEU A 47 -18.37 -7.37 -0.62
N MET A 48 -18.40 -6.69 0.53
CA MET A 48 -17.77 -7.20 1.75
C MET A 48 -18.39 -8.55 2.18
N ASN A 49 -19.71 -8.67 2.17
CA ASN A 49 -20.41 -9.90 2.53
C ASN A 49 -20.15 -11.04 1.53
N GLU A 50 -20.10 -10.74 0.24
CA GLU A 50 -19.82 -11.73 -0.80
C GLU A 50 -18.37 -12.21 -0.78
N GLU A 51 -17.42 -11.28 -0.56
CA GLU A 51 -16.00 -11.55 -0.70
C GLU A 51 -15.33 -12.03 0.59
N LEU A 52 -15.91 -11.75 1.76
CA LEU A 52 -15.43 -12.15 3.09
C LEU A 52 -16.41 -13.09 3.82
N SER A 53 -17.10 -13.96 3.08
CA SER A 53 -17.94 -15.01 3.68
C SER A 53 -17.14 -15.97 4.57
N GLU A 54 -15.83 -16.04 4.38
CA GLU A 54 -14.87 -16.82 5.16
C GLU A 54 -13.59 -16.01 5.41
N ALA A 55 -12.78 -16.41 6.39
CA ALA A 55 -11.47 -15.83 6.64
C ALA A 55 -10.46 -16.32 5.59
N TYR A 56 -9.54 -15.43 5.20
CA TYR A 56 -8.40 -15.75 4.34
C TYR A 56 -7.13 -15.75 5.19
N GLU A 57 -6.84 -16.89 5.85
CA GLU A 57 -5.73 -17.03 6.81
C GLU A 57 -4.36 -16.70 6.21
N ASP A 58 -4.18 -16.97 4.91
CA ASP A 58 -2.94 -16.71 4.19
C ASP A 58 -2.92 -15.32 3.51
N VAL A 59 -3.93 -14.48 3.73
CA VAL A 59 -3.93 -13.06 3.34
C VAL A 59 -3.84 -12.21 4.59
N ARG A 60 -2.82 -11.40 4.67
CA ARG A 60 -2.60 -10.44 5.76
C ARG A 60 -2.51 -9.04 5.21
N TYR A 61 -2.90 -8.07 6.00
CA TYR A 61 -2.82 -6.67 5.59
C TYR A 61 -2.35 -5.76 6.74
N MET A 62 -1.85 -4.61 6.36
CA MET A 62 -1.41 -3.55 7.25
C MET A 62 -1.73 -2.19 6.62
N ASN A 63 -2.28 -1.25 7.39
CA ASN A 63 -2.37 0.15 7.01
C ASN A 63 -1.13 0.88 7.52
N SER A 64 -0.33 1.45 6.64
CA SER A 64 0.94 2.09 7.01
C SER A 64 0.79 3.47 7.64
N PHE A 65 -0.43 3.99 7.76
CA PHE A 65 -0.75 5.31 8.30
C PHE A 65 -1.56 5.26 9.61
N ASP A 66 -1.85 4.08 10.13
CA ASP A 66 -2.42 3.91 11.44
C ASP A 66 -1.35 4.23 12.52
N GLU A 67 -1.75 4.74 13.68
CA GLU A 67 -0.83 5.04 14.79
C GLU A 67 -0.01 3.81 15.19
N ILE A 68 -0.63 2.65 15.14
CA ILE A 68 0.00 1.34 15.31
C ILE A 68 -0.23 0.53 14.05
N SER A 69 0.80 0.41 13.23
CA SER A 69 0.76 -0.41 12.02
C SER A 69 0.99 -1.87 12.38
N GLU A 70 -0.08 -2.66 12.39
CA GLU A 70 -0.05 -4.08 12.69
C GLU A 70 -0.48 -4.92 11.48
N TRP A 71 0.16 -6.09 11.34
CA TRP A 71 -0.32 -7.11 10.43
C TRP A 71 -1.55 -7.81 10.98
N LYS A 72 -2.62 -7.85 10.18
CA LYS A 72 -3.90 -8.48 10.54
C LYS A 72 -4.26 -9.53 9.50
N VAL A 73 -4.76 -10.67 9.95
CA VAL A 73 -5.36 -11.69 9.07
C VAL A 73 -6.64 -11.14 8.46
N ALA A 74 -6.87 -11.44 7.18
CA ALA A 74 -8.05 -10.98 6.45
C ALA A 74 -9.30 -11.75 6.87
N THR A 75 -9.93 -11.29 7.95
CA THR A 75 -11.27 -11.69 8.39
C THR A 75 -12.28 -10.61 8.06
N MET A 76 -13.57 -10.90 8.12
CA MET A 76 -14.62 -9.90 7.93
C MET A 76 -14.45 -8.71 8.90
N GLU A 77 -14.16 -8.98 10.16
CA GLU A 77 -14.01 -7.93 11.18
C GLU A 77 -12.75 -7.07 10.94
N ASN A 78 -11.61 -7.73 10.75
CA ASN A 78 -10.35 -7.04 10.58
C ASN A 78 -10.32 -6.21 9.28
N SER A 79 -10.91 -6.72 8.18
CA SER A 79 -10.73 -6.14 6.84
C SER A 79 -11.64 -4.96 6.55
N LYS A 80 -12.60 -4.62 7.40
CA LYS A 80 -13.55 -3.50 7.21
C LYS A 80 -12.86 -2.19 6.79
N GLN A 81 -11.79 -1.85 7.47
CA GLN A 81 -11.03 -0.61 7.30
C GLN A 81 -9.92 -0.70 6.24
N PHE A 82 -9.76 -1.85 5.59
CA PHE A 82 -8.75 -2.02 4.56
C PHE A 82 -9.26 -1.62 3.17
N SER A 83 -8.34 -1.29 2.26
CA SER A 83 -8.62 -1.01 0.85
C SER A 83 -9.42 -2.16 0.21
N ALA A 84 -10.60 -1.87 -0.32
CA ALA A 84 -11.41 -2.86 -1.02
C ALA A 84 -10.68 -3.43 -2.24
N LEU A 85 -10.06 -2.55 -3.04
CA LEU A 85 -9.29 -2.98 -4.21
C LEU A 85 -8.05 -3.78 -3.83
N GLY A 86 -7.30 -3.32 -2.81
CA GLY A 86 -6.13 -4.05 -2.30
C GLY A 86 -6.51 -5.45 -1.82
N PHE A 87 -7.59 -5.58 -1.07
CA PHE A 87 -8.10 -6.88 -0.61
C PHE A 87 -8.47 -7.81 -1.77
N LEU A 88 -9.20 -7.30 -2.78
CA LEU A 88 -9.59 -8.12 -3.94
C LEU A 88 -8.38 -8.61 -4.75
N ILE A 89 -7.32 -7.81 -4.84
CA ILE A 89 -6.07 -8.21 -5.48
C ILE A 89 -5.44 -9.37 -4.70
N GLY A 90 -5.26 -9.22 -3.39
CA GLY A 90 -4.67 -10.26 -2.53
C GLY A 90 -5.49 -11.56 -2.56
N LYS A 91 -6.82 -11.45 -2.46
CA LYS A 91 -7.73 -12.59 -2.59
C LYS A 91 -7.59 -13.33 -3.93
N ARG A 92 -7.43 -12.61 -5.02
CA ARG A 92 -7.24 -13.23 -6.34
C ARG A 92 -5.87 -13.88 -6.49
N MET A 93 -4.85 -13.29 -5.88
CA MET A 93 -3.50 -13.86 -5.88
C MET A 93 -3.48 -15.18 -5.11
N ILE A 94 -4.00 -15.22 -3.88
CA ILE A 94 -4.04 -16.45 -3.09
C ILE A 94 -4.90 -17.55 -3.72
N LYS A 95 -5.96 -17.19 -4.44
CA LYS A 95 -6.75 -18.16 -5.20
C LYS A 95 -6.02 -18.74 -6.39
N LYS A 96 -5.06 -18.00 -6.95
CA LYS A 96 -4.24 -18.46 -8.07
C LYS A 96 -3.10 -19.38 -7.60
N ASP A 97 -2.51 -19.06 -6.48
CA ASP A 97 -1.46 -19.85 -5.84
C ASP A 97 -1.66 -19.83 -4.33
N SER A 98 -2.26 -20.90 -3.81
CA SER A 98 -2.60 -21.02 -2.40
C SER A 98 -1.40 -21.33 -1.50
N ASP A 99 -0.24 -21.63 -2.06
CA ASP A 99 0.94 -22.01 -1.28
C ASP A 99 1.79 -20.79 -0.87
N VAL A 100 1.57 -19.65 -1.52
CA VAL A 100 2.30 -18.40 -1.25
C VAL A 100 1.43 -17.42 -0.47
N PRO A 101 1.68 -17.17 0.82
CA PRO A 101 0.98 -16.15 1.59
C PRO A 101 1.10 -14.76 0.97
N ILE A 102 0.06 -13.96 1.09
CA ILE A 102 -0.01 -12.61 0.55
C ILE A 102 -0.07 -11.58 1.68
N GLY A 103 0.91 -10.70 1.71
CA GLY A 103 0.92 -9.51 2.56
C GLY A 103 0.50 -8.27 1.76
N LEU A 104 -0.46 -7.52 2.24
CA LEU A 104 -0.96 -6.29 1.61
C LEU A 104 -0.64 -5.10 2.49
N ILE A 105 0.05 -4.10 1.96
CA ILE A 105 0.29 -2.84 2.67
C ILE A 105 -0.48 -1.74 1.95
N SER A 106 -1.38 -1.06 2.67
CA SER A 106 -2.12 0.09 2.15
C SER A 106 -1.49 1.40 2.62
N SER A 107 -1.19 2.28 1.67
CA SER A 107 -0.74 3.63 1.93
C SER A 107 -1.31 4.57 0.86
N SER A 108 -2.55 4.97 1.01
CA SER A 108 -3.28 5.80 0.05
C SER A 108 -3.97 6.97 0.74
N LEU A 109 -4.29 8.04 -0.02
CA LEU A 109 -5.01 9.21 0.49
C LEU A 109 -5.98 9.75 -0.56
N GLY A 110 -7.27 9.85 -0.19
CA GLY A 110 -8.30 10.42 -1.06
C GLY A 110 -7.99 11.86 -1.46
N GLY A 111 -8.26 12.20 -2.73
CA GLY A 111 -8.06 13.57 -3.26
C GLY A 111 -6.60 13.99 -3.44
N SER A 112 -5.63 13.11 -3.25
CA SER A 112 -4.22 13.47 -3.37
C SER A 112 -3.77 13.53 -4.83
N SER A 113 -3.01 14.59 -5.18
CA SER A 113 -2.32 14.69 -6.46
C SER A 113 -0.98 13.95 -6.42
N ILE A 114 -0.49 13.52 -7.59
CA ILE A 114 0.81 12.82 -7.70
C ILE A 114 1.96 13.65 -7.11
N MET A 115 1.89 15.00 -7.18
CA MET A 115 2.92 15.90 -6.67
C MET A 115 3.15 15.81 -5.16
N GLN A 116 2.18 15.30 -4.41
CA GLN A 116 2.31 15.07 -2.98
C GLN A 116 3.11 13.80 -2.65
N TRP A 117 3.18 12.87 -3.61
CA TRP A 117 3.82 11.56 -3.47
C TRP A 117 5.28 11.53 -3.93
N ILE A 118 5.77 12.59 -4.59
CA ILE A 118 7.10 12.63 -5.17
C ILE A 118 8.06 13.38 -4.26
N PRO A 119 9.29 12.87 -4.02
CA PRO A 119 10.29 13.60 -3.26
C PRO A 119 10.65 14.91 -3.96
N THR A 120 10.71 16.00 -3.20
CA THR A 120 10.95 17.37 -3.75
C THR A 120 12.33 17.56 -4.37
N TYR A 121 13.26 16.66 -4.10
CA TYR A 121 14.66 16.74 -4.55
C TYR A 121 14.99 15.88 -5.77
N SER A 122 14.04 15.06 -6.24
CA SER A 122 14.40 13.95 -7.14
C SER A 122 14.33 14.26 -8.62
N VAL A 123 14.00 15.50 -9.05
CA VAL A 123 13.60 15.66 -10.45
C VAL A 123 14.21 16.87 -11.14
N ASN A 124 14.85 16.61 -12.26
CA ASN A 124 15.09 17.62 -13.31
C ASN A 124 13.78 17.87 -14.08
N TRP A 125 12.83 18.51 -13.41
CA TRP A 125 11.58 18.91 -14.02
C TRP A 125 11.83 19.91 -15.15
N ASP A 126 11.11 19.78 -16.24
CA ASP A 126 11.02 20.86 -17.21
C ASP A 126 10.39 22.12 -16.57
N SER A 127 10.42 23.23 -17.30
CA SER A 127 9.92 24.51 -16.79
C SER A 127 8.42 24.52 -16.50
N GLN A 128 7.63 23.66 -17.14
CA GLN A 128 6.19 23.52 -16.91
C GLN A 128 5.93 22.74 -15.63
N ALA A 129 6.57 21.59 -15.47
CA ALA A 129 6.46 20.78 -14.26
C ALA A 129 6.96 21.55 -13.01
N LYS A 130 8.02 22.33 -13.12
CA LYS A 130 8.49 23.24 -12.05
C LYS A 130 7.43 24.26 -11.63
N ARG A 131 6.71 24.86 -12.59
CA ARG A 131 5.62 25.81 -12.26
C ARG A 131 4.45 25.13 -11.57
N MET A 132 4.08 23.93 -12.01
CA MET A 132 2.99 23.15 -11.40
C MET A 132 3.37 22.71 -9.99
N MET A 133 4.59 22.23 -9.80
CA MET A 133 5.14 21.96 -8.47
C MET A 133 5.13 23.22 -7.60
N ALA A 134 5.41 24.41 -8.14
CA ALA A 134 5.39 25.65 -7.38
C ALA A 134 4.00 25.99 -6.80
N GLY A 135 2.92 25.61 -7.49
CA GLY A 135 1.53 25.82 -7.04
C GLY A 135 0.95 24.71 -6.18
N ALA A 136 1.57 23.50 -6.14
CA ALA A 136 1.02 22.38 -5.40
C ALA A 136 1.16 22.58 -3.89
N SER A 137 0.05 22.42 -3.16
CA SER A 137 0.07 22.36 -1.70
C SER A 137 0.71 21.04 -1.23
N SER A 138 1.48 21.09 -0.14
CA SER A 138 2.06 19.90 0.51
C SER A 138 2.95 19.03 -0.39
N LYS A 139 3.78 19.64 -1.24
CA LYS A 139 4.74 18.95 -2.11
C LYS A 139 5.57 17.94 -1.34
N GLY A 140 5.61 16.69 -1.84
CA GLY A 140 6.38 15.63 -1.21
C GLY A 140 5.92 15.26 0.21
N GLY A 141 4.80 15.82 0.68
CA GLY A 141 4.31 15.57 2.04
C GLY A 141 3.92 14.10 2.23
N LEU A 142 3.22 13.53 1.28
CA LEU A 142 2.83 12.12 1.33
C LEU A 142 4.03 11.19 1.08
N TYR A 143 4.97 11.59 0.22
CA TYR A 143 6.24 10.87 0.11
C TYR A 143 6.91 10.75 1.48
N THR A 144 7.12 11.87 2.16
CA THR A 144 7.82 11.90 3.45
C THR A 144 7.07 11.16 4.55
N GLN A 145 5.75 11.31 4.60
CA GLN A 145 4.92 10.74 5.67
C GLN A 145 4.57 9.26 5.46
N ARG A 146 4.44 8.82 4.19
CA ARG A 146 3.82 7.53 3.87
C ARG A 146 4.72 6.57 3.08
N LEU A 147 5.62 7.07 2.23
CA LEU A 147 6.51 6.22 1.44
C LEU A 147 7.90 6.11 2.07
N LEU A 148 8.47 7.21 2.49
CA LEU A 148 9.82 7.24 3.06
C LEU A 148 10.01 6.31 4.27
N PRO A 149 9.05 6.17 5.21
CA PRO A 149 9.17 5.18 6.29
C PRO A 149 9.26 3.74 5.81
N LEU A 150 8.70 3.45 4.63
CA LEU A 150 8.67 2.12 4.02
C LEU A 150 9.83 1.86 3.05
N LYS A 151 10.78 2.78 2.88
CA LYS A 151 11.87 2.71 1.90
C LYS A 151 12.73 1.45 1.98
N ASN A 152 12.79 0.82 3.13
CA ASN A 152 13.56 -0.42 3.35
C ASN A 152 12.70 -1.68 3.18
N LEU A 153 11.39 -1.53 2.96
CA LEU A 153 10.50 -2.63 2.70
C LEU A 153 10.76 -3.18 1.29
N LYS A 154 10.86 -4.50 1.19
CA LYS A 154 10.90 -5.19 -0.11
C LYS A 154 9.50 -5.65 -0.45
N ALA A 155 8.91 -5.05 -1.48
CA ALA A 155 7.63 -5.48 -2.04
C ALA A 155 7.86 -6.29 -3.32
N SER A 156 7.04 -7.32 -3.54
CA SER A 156 7.02 -8.10 -4.78
C SER A 156 6.39 -7.31 -5.92
N ALA A 157 5.44 -6.43 -5.60
CA ALA A 157 4.82 -5.51 -6.56
C ALA A 157 4.28 -4.25 -5.87
N VAL A 158 4.11 -3.20 -6.66
CA VAL A 158 3.42 -1.96 -6.28
C VAL A 158 2.19 -1.81 -7.17
N VAL A 159 1.04 -1.56 -6.56
CA VAL A 159 -0.20 -1.21 -7.25
C VAL A 159 -0.48 0.26 -7.01
N TRP A 160 -0.37 1.04 -8.06
CA TRP A 160 -0.64 2.48 -8.07
C TRP A 160 -1.98 2.78 -8.72
N TYR A 161 -2.91 3.40 -7.98
CA TYR A 161 -4.18 3.87 -8.52
C TYR A 161 -4.41 5.32 -8.13
N GLN A 162 -4.03 6.20 -9.05
CA GLN A 162 -4.10 7.65 -8.88
C GLN A 162 -4.14 8.31 -10.26
N GLY A 163 -4.62 9.52 -10.37
CA GLY A 163 -4.65 10.33 -11.59
C GLY A 163 -5.84 11.29 -11.62
N GLU A 164 -6.94 10.95 -10.99
CA GLU A 164 -8.18 11.71 -11.03
C GLU A 164 -8.00 13.14 -10.48
N ALA A 165 -7.22 13.32 -9.42
CA ALA A 165 -6.90 14.64 -8.87
C ALA A 165 -5.99 15.48 -9.76
N ASN A 166 -5.44 14.90 -10.82
CA ASN A 166 -4.51 15.56 -11.75
C ASN A 166 -5.17 15.93 -13.09
N THR A 167 -6.39 15.45 -13.37
CA THR A 167 -7.05 15.59 -14.67
C THR A 167 -7.36 17.02 -15.07
N THR A 168 -7.47 17.94 -14.11
CA THR A 168 -7.85 19.36 -14.36
C THR A 168 -6.64 20.29 -14.50
N PHE A 169 -5.46 19.88 -14.09
CA PHE A 169 -4.31 20.79 -13.90
C PHE A 169 -3.05 20.38 -14.63
N GLU A 170 -2.95 19.15 -15.14
CA GLU A 170 -1.70 18.62 -15.64
C GLU A 170 -1.82 18.02 -17.04
N SER A 171 -0.83 18.29 -17.87
CA SER A 171 -0.69 17.57 -19.14
C SER A 171 -0.25 16.13 -18.86
N GLY A 172 -0.61 15.20 -19.74
CA GLY A 172 -0.16 13.80 -19.63
C GLY A 172 1.35 13.66 -19.51
N THR A 173 2.12 14.51 -20.19
CA THR A 173 3.59 14.54 -20.11
C THR A 173 4.10 14.86 -18.71
N VAL A 174 3.47 15.82 -18.03
CA VAL A 174 3.87 16.17 -16.64
C VAL A 174 3.55 15.04 -15.68
N TYR A 175 2.40 14.39 -15.86
CA TYR A 175 2.04 13.22 -15.05
C TYR A 175 3.01 12.05 -15.28
N GLU A 176 3.39 11.77 -16.51
CA GLU A 176 4.38 10.75 -16.85
C GLU A 176 5.74 11.03 -16.20
N GLN A 177 6.23 12.27 -16.27
CA GLN A 177 7.48 12.67 -15.60
C GLN A 177 7.38 12.49 -14.08
N ALA A 178 6.22 12.80 -13.50
CA ALA A 178 5.96 12.62 -12.09
C ALA A 178 5.98 11.13 -11.71
N LEU A 179 5.27 10.29 -12.46
CA LEU A 179 5.18 8.86 -12.21
C LEU A 179 6.53 8.15 -12.33
N THR A 180 7.37 8.56 -13.28
CA THR A 180 8.73 8.02 -13.45
C THR A 180 9.70 8.47 -12.35
N SER A 181 9.30 9.42 -11.53
CA SER A 181 10.09 9.98 -10.43
C SER A 181 9.65 9.45 -9.06
N LEU A 182 8.58 8.69 -9.02
CA LEU A 182 8.04 8.03 -7.85
C LEU A 182 8.81 6.73 -7.55
#